data_4c76fffd69455ee29f738bfe2e24345a
#
_entry.id   4c76fffd69455ee29f738bfe2e24345a
#
_cell.length_a   1.000
_cell.length_b   1.000
_cell.length_c   1.000
_cell.angle_alpha   90.00
_cell.angle_beta   90.00
_cell.angle_gamma   90.00
#
_symmetry.space_group_name_H-M   'P 1'
#
loop_
_entity.id
_entity.type
_entity.pdbx_description
1 polymer ?
#
loop_
_entity_poly.entity_id
_entity_poly.type
_entity_poly.pdbx_seq_one_letter_code
_entity_poly.pdbx_strand_id
1 'polypeptide(L)'
;MTIFSLWEDSPLTVIKGKNVILRPLKESDIPILYRYIYGKEHTEWKKYDAPYYPLEPMSLEAFASAMEKHLRKKEPPGRMIIEHLGEAIGTVNYYWEDESTRWLEAGIVIYPSRFWSRGLGTEALALWIDYLFQHLEIARVGLTTWSGNPRMIRAAEKLGMKMEGRLRKCRYYQGVYYDSIRMGIL
;
A
#
# COMPACT_ATOMS: atom_id res chain seq x y z
N MET A 1 40.63 3.44 -1.92
CA MET A 1 39.90 2.29 -1.38
C MET A 1 38.49 2.79 -1.04
N THR A 2 37.54 2.60 -1.93
CA THR A 2 36.27 3.31 -1.99
C THR A 2 35.24 2.58 -1.12
N ILE A 3 34.68 3.29 -0.13
CA ILE A 3 33.71 2.77 0.88
C ILE A 3 32.32 2.45 0.25
N PHE A 4 32.20 2.41 -1.06
CA PHE A 4 30.91 2.26 -1.76
C PHE A 4 30.47 0.83 -2.08
N SER A 5 31.23 -0.23 -1.68
CA SER A 5 30.95 -1.60 -2.12
C SER A 5 30.28 -2.53 -1.07
N LEU A 6 29.93 -2.04 0.12
CA LEU A 6 29.41 -2.89 1.19
C LEU A 6 27.87 -2.96 1.30
N TRP A 7 27.13 -2.24 0.42
CA TRP A 7 25.66 -2.17 0.50
C TRP A 7 24.93 -2.92 -0.61
N GLU A 8 25.66 -3.50 -1.58
CA GLU A 8 25.03 -4.14 -2.76
C GLU A 8 24.54 -5.57 -2.53
N ASP A 9 24.89 -6.25 -1.44
CA ASP A 9 24.58 -7.66 -1.19
C ASP A 9 23.73 -7.96 0.06
N SER A 10 23.10 -6.96 0.69
CA SER A 10 22.11 -7.26 1.73
C SER A 10 20.90 -7.93 1.10
N PRO A 11 20.49 -9.12 1.59
CA PRO A 11 19.28 -9.76 1.10
C PRO A 11 18.09 -8.84 1.38
N LEU A 12 17.30 -8.59 0.35
CA LEU A 12 16.07 -7.78 0.48
C LEU A 12 15.19 -8.36 1.59
N THR A 13 14.75 -7.50 2.49
CA THR A 13 13.95 -7.90 3.65
C THR A 13 12.64 -8.57 3.22
N VAL A 14 12.39 -9.75 3.75
CA VAL A 14 11.12 -10.48 3.63
C VAL A 14 10.49 -10.55 5.00
N ILE A 15 9.27 -10.04 5.14
CA ILE A 15 8.54 -9.98 6.41
C ILE A 15 7.48 -11.09 6.39
N LYS A 16 7.61 -12.05 7.31
CA LYS A 16 6.71 -13.21 7.37
C LYS A 16 5.65 -12.99 8.45
N GLY A 17 4.38 -12.98 8.04
CA GLY A 17 3.24 -13.07 8.93
C GLY A 17 2.73 -14.51 9.05
N LYS A 18 1.56 -14.65 9.65
CA LYS A 18 0.88 -15.94 9.81
C LYS A 18 0.28 -16.43 8.48
N ASN A 19 -0.37 -15.54 7.75
CA ASN A 19 -1.11 -15.85 6.52
C ASN A 19 -0.56 -15.11 5.30
N VAL A 20 0.23 -14.06 5.49
CA VAL A 20 0.80 -13.26 4.40
C VAL A 20 2.30 -13.11 4.56
N ILE A 21 2.95 -12.87 3.45
CA ILE A 21 4.36 -12.49 3.37
C ILE A 21 4.44 -11.13 2.67
N LEU A 22 5.16 -10.19 3.26
CA LEU A 22 5.55 -8.99 2.55
C LEU A 22 6.95 -9.22 1.97
N ARG A 23 7.09 -9.07 0.68
CA ARG A 23 8.36 -9.27 -0.02
C ARG A 23 8.61 -8.18 -1.06
N PRO A 24 9.87 -7.98 -1.43
CA PRO A 24 10.21 -7.07 -2.51
C PRO A 24 9.50 -7.41 -3.83
N LEU A 25 9.27 -6.38 -4.62
CA LEU A 25 8.77 -6.50 -5.99
C LEU A 25 9.81 -7.23 -6.85
N LYS A 26 9.35 -8.17 -7.67
CA LYS A 26 10.12 -8.85 -8.72
C LYS A 26 9.61 -8.44 -10.10
N GLU A 27 10.43 -8.53 -11.12
CA GLU A 27 10.00 -8.26 -12.50
C GLU A 27 8.80 -9.12 -12.91
N SER A 28 8.76 -10.39 -12.45
CA SER A 28 7.64 -11.31 -12.70
C SER A 28 6.31 -10.87 -12.09
N ASP A 29 6.31 -9.95 -11.12
CA ASP A 29 5.08 -9.42 -10.52
C ASP A 29 4.45 -8.32 -11.40
N ILE A 30 5.23 -7.65 -12.23
CA ILE A 30 4.77 -6.50 -13.02
C ILE A 30 3.58 -6.86 -13.91
N PRO A 31 3.60 -7.92 -14.74
CA PRO A 31 2.45 -8.28 -15.57
C PRO A 31 1.25 -8.73 -14.72
N ILE A 32 1.47 -9.31 -13.54
CA ILE A 32 0.39 -9.71 -12.61
C ILE A 32 -0.30 -8.46 -12.07
N LEU A 33 0.47 -7.50 -11.55
CA LEU A 33 -0.05 -6.23 -11.05
C LEU A 33 -0.76 -5.44 -12.15
N TYR A 34 -0.16 -5.38 -13.35
CA TYR A 34 -0.77 -4.72 -14.49
C TYR A 34 -2.15 -5.29 -14.82
N ARG A 35 -2.28 -6.61 -14.85
CA ARG A 35 -3.55 -7.29 -15.08
C ARG A 35 -4.58 -6.97 -13.99
N TYR A 36 -4.18 -6.88 -12.72
CA TYR A 36 -5.07 -6.50 -11.64
C TYR A 36 -5.52 -5.04 -11.72
N ILE A 37 -4.64 -4.14 -12.15
CA ILE A 37 -4.91 -2.70 -12.16
C ILE A 37 -5.67 -2.29 -13.41
N TYR A 38 -5.24 -2.77 -14.59
CA TYR A 38 -5.75 -2.33 -15.89
C TYR A 38 -6.53 -3.41 -16.65
N GLY A 39 -6.49 -4.66 -16.18
CA GLY A 39 -7.26 -5.76 -16.76
C GLY A 39 -8.76 -5.61 -16.50
N LYS A 40 -9.58 -6.18 -17.40
CA LYS A 40 -11.06 -6.07 -17.31
C LYS A 40 -11.67 -6.89 -16.18
N GLU A 41 -10.95 -7.87 -15.65
CA GLU A 41 -11.52 -8.92 -14.77
C GLU A 41 -11.46 -8.60 -13.26
N HIS A 42 -10.71 -7.63 -12.79
CA HIS A 42 -10.48 -7.43 -11.35
C HIS A 42 -10.52 -5.96 -10.92
N THR A 43 -11.45 -5.20 -11.47
CA THR A 43 -11.56 -3.75 -11.23
C THR A 43 -12.31 -3.38 -9.96
N GLU A 44 -12.83 -4.35 -9.21
CA GLU A 44 -13.65 -4.08 -8.01
C GLU A 44 -12.88 -3.32 -6.91
N TRP A 45 -11.57 -3.52 -6.83
CA TRP A 45 -10.73 -2.81 -5.87
C TRP A 45 -10.82 -1.29 -6.03
N LYS A 46 -10.97 -0.82 -7.28
CA LYS A 46 -11.08 0.62 -7.59
C LYS A 46 -12.30 1.27 -6.98
N LYS A 47 -13.36 0.51 -6.69
CA LYS A 47 -14.56 1.02 -5.99
C LYS A 47 -14.27 1.49 -4.57
N TYR A 48 -13.15 1.06 -3.97
CA TYR A 48 -12.73 1.41 -2.61
C TYR A 48 -11.51 2.33 -2.58
N ASP A 49 -10.73 2.35 -3.67
CA ASP A 49 -9.54 3.16 -3.80
C ASP A 49 -9.82 4.44 -4.58
N ALA A 50 -10.29 5.45 -3.86
CA ALA A 50 -10.58 6.78 -4.41
C ALA A 50 -11.29 6.75 -5.78
N PRO A 51 -12.50 6.13 -5.89
CA PRO A 51 -13.16 5.91 -7.18
C PRO A 51 -13.57 7.21 -7.89
N TYR A 52 -13.55 8.32 -7.18
CA TYR A 52 -13.81 9.67 -7.70
C TYR A 52 -12.60 10.24 -8.49
N TYR A 53 -11.45 9.59 -8.48
CA TYR A 53 -10.36 9.84 -9.40
C TYR A 53 -10.33 8.75 -10.47
N PRO A 54 -10.41 9.09 -11.75
CA PRO A 54 -10.33 8.12 -12.82
C PRO A 54 -8.97 7.41 -12.80
N LEU A 55 -8.97 6.16 -13.18
CA LEU A 55 -7.73 5.42 -13.45
C LEU A 55 -7.35 5.72 -14.91
N GLU A 56 -6.29 6.50 -15.09
CA GLU A 56 -5.81 6.83 -16.43
C GLU A 56 -5.23 5.57 -17.09
N PRO A 57 -5.62 5.26 -18.34
CA PRO A 57 -5.07 4.13 -19.07
C PRO A 57 -3.56 4.22 -19.22
N MET A 58 -2.89 3.09 -19.06
CA MET A 58 -1.43 2.98 -19.20
C MET A 58 -1.07 1.71 -19.96
N SER A 59 -0.06 1.75 -20.83
CA SER A 59 0.44 0.53 -21.47
C SER A 59 1.25 -0.31 -20.50
N LEU A 60 1.43 -1.60 -20.79
CA LEU A 60 2.27 -2.47 -19.96
C LEU A 60 3.71 -1.97 -19.89
N GLU A 61 4.25 -1.47 -21.01
CA GLU A 61 5.62 -0.96 -21.09
C GLU A 61 5.79 0.28 -20.21
N ALA A 62 4.84 1.23 -20.26
CA ALA A 62 4.86 2.42 -19.42
C ALA A 62 4.71 2.05 -17.94
N PHE A 63 3.85 1.08 -17.63
CA PHE A 63 3.70 0.56 -16.27
C PHE A 63 4.96 -0.13 -15.77
N ALA A 64 5.60 -0.97 -16.59
CA ALA A 64 6.85 -1.64 -16.26
C ALA A 64 7.95 -0.61 -15.94
N SER A 65 8.12 0.39 -16.81
CA SER A 65 9.09 1.47 -16.58
C SER A 65 8.79 2.24 -15.29
N ALA A 66 7.52 2.53 -14.98
CA ALA A 66 7.14 3.17 -13.72
C ALA A 66 7.44 2.29 -12.49
N MET A 67 7.44 0.96 -12.63
CA MET A 67 7.75 0.03 -11.54
C MET A 67 9.26 -0.21 -11.34
N GLU A 68 10.13 0.11 -12.31
CA GLU A 68 11.59 -0.11 -12.21
C GLU A 68 12.21 0.51 -10.96
N LYS A 69 11.75 1.69 -10.56
CA LYS A 69 12.23 2.35 -9.33
C LYS A 69 11.99 1.54 -8.06
N HIS A 70 10.97 0.66 -8.06
CA HIS A 70 10.62 -0.21 -6.94
C HIS A 70 11.34 -1.57 -6.99
N LEU A 71 11.98 -1.90 -8.12
CA LEU A 71 12.87 -3.07 -8.25
C LEU A 71 14.24 -2.79 -7.64
N ARG A 72 14.61 -1.51 -7.49
CA ARG A 72 15.91 -1.12 -6.93
C ARG A 72 15.95 -1.46 -5.44
N LYS A 73 17.08 -2.00 -5.00
CA LYS A 73 17.36 -2.26 -3.59
C LYS A 73 17.48 -0.95 -2.83
N LYS A 74 16.42 -0.50 -2.20
CA LYS A 74 16.38 0.63 -1.27
C LYS A 74 15.74 0.14 0.03
N GLU A 75 16.39 0.36 1.14
CA GLU A 75 15.88 0.06 2.48
C GLU A 75 15.55 1.37 3.24
N PRO A 76 14.34 1.51 3.76
CA PRO A 76 13.17 0.63 3.52
C PRO A 76 12.63 0.78 2.09
N PRO A 77 12.11 -0.31 1.49
CA PRO A 77 11.51 -0.25 0.17
C PRO A 77 10.24 0.59 0.20
N GLY A 78 10.04 1.46 -0.80
CA GLY A 78 8.83 2.30 -0.87
C GLY A 78 7.55 1.50 -1.14
N ARG A 79 7.68 0.24 -1.59
CA ARG A 79 6.57 -0.67 -1.91
C ARG A 79 7.00 -2.12 -1.74
N MET A 80 6.10 -2.95 -1.21
CA MET A 80 6.27 -4.41 -1.15
C MET A 80 5.03 -5.13 -1.69
N ILE A 81 5.25 -6.35 -2.16
CA ILE A 81 4.18 -7.28 -2.56
C ILE A 81 3.59 -7.93 -1.31
N ILE A 82 2.28 -8.04 -1.28
CA ILE A 82 1.56 -8.94 -0.37
C ILE A 82 1.41 -10.28 -1.08
N GLU A 83 2.05 -11.30 -0.54
CA GLU A 83 1.94 -12.68 -1.04
C GLU A 83 1.12 -13.52 -0.06
N HIS A 84 0.21 -14.33 -0.58
CA HIS A 84 -0.56 -15.33 0.17
C HIS A 84 -0.57 -16.65 -0.60
N LEU A 85 -0.12 -17.74 0.04
CA LEU A 85 -0.02 -19.07 -0.56
C LEU A 85 0.71 -19.09 -1.91
N GLY A 86 1.79 -18.31 -2.04
CA GLY A 86 2.58 -18.20 -3.27
C GLY A 86 1.98 -17.29 -4.36
N GLU A 87 0.82 -16.67 -4.11
CA GLU A 87 0.18 -15.75 -5.04
C GLU A 87 0.42 -14.30 -4.62
N ALA A 88 0.87 -13.43 -5.54
CA ALA A 88 0.92 -12.00 -5.33
C ALA A 88 -0.51 -11.43 -5.39
N ILE A 89 -1.06 -11.03 -4.24
CA ILE A 89 -2.47 -10.60 -4.11
C ILE A 89 -2.66 -9.10 -3.96
N GLY A 90 -1.59 -8.37 -3.70
CA GLY A 90 -1.68 -6.94 -3.43
C GLY A 90 -0.35 -6.29 -3.16
N THR A 91 -0.40 -5.05 -2.73
CA THR A 91 0.78 -4.26 -2.36
C THR A 91 0.55 -3.47 -1.09
N VAL A 92 1.62 -3.26 -0.32
CA VAL A 92 1.75 -2.19 0.65
C VAL A 92 2.75 -1.16 0.13
N ASN A 93 2.57 0.08 0.51
CA ASN A 93 3.50 1.16 0.20
C ASN A 93 3.46 2.22 1.29
N TYR A 94 4.43 3.13 1.27
CA TYR A 94 4.35 4.40 1.99
C TYR A 94 4.72 5.56 1.06
N TYR A 95 4.32 6.74 1.45
CA TYR A 95 4.72 7.98 0.83
C TYR A 95 4.82 9.08 1.89
N TRP A 96 5.74 10.01 1.67
CA TRP A 96 5.87 11.18 2.51
C TRP A 96 4.80 12.20 2.15
N GLU A 97 4.03 12.63 3.13
CA GLU A 97 3.26 13.87 3.04
C GLU A 97 4.23 15.06 3.17
N ASP A 98 5.19 14.96 4.09
CA ASP A 98 6.31 15.88 4.23
C ASP A 98 7.50 15.15 4.88
N GLU A 99 8.56 14.90 4.08
CA GLU A 99 9.75 14.20 4.54
C GLU A 99 10.56 15.01 5.55
N SER A 100 10.57 16.36 5.40
CA SER A 100 11.31 17.24 6.30
C SER A 100 10.78 17.22 7.73
N THR A 101 9.49 16.99 7.90
CA THR A 101 8.81 16.85 9.19
C THR A 101 8.58 15.40 9.60
N ARG A 102 9.10 14.45 8.83
CA ARG A 102 8.96 13.00 9.06
C ARG A 102 7.50 12.53 9.10
N TRP A 103 6.65 13.16 8.29
CA TRP A 103 5.24 12.86 8.17
C TRP A 103 4.98 11.98 6.96
N LEU A 104 4.61 10.71 7.19
CA LEU A 104 4.28 9.74 6.14
C LEU A 104 2.90 9.12 6.32
N GLU A 105 2.40 8.59 5.23
CA GLU A 105 1.21 7.74 5.21
C GLU A 105 1.50 6.39 4.54
N ALA A 106 0.91 5.34 5.10
CA ALA A 106 0.93 3.99 4.56
C ALA A 106 -0.29 3.76 3.66
N GLY A 107 -0.08 2.99 2.60
CA GLY A 107 -1.14 2.54 1.70
C GLY A 107 -1.14 1.01 1.57
N ILE A 108 -2.32 0.47 1.29
CA ILE A 108 -2.52 -0.95 1.04
C ILE A 108 -3.63 -1.17 0.02
N VAL A 109 -3.39 -2.11 -0.90
CA VAL A 109 -4.42 -2.61 -1.81
C VAL A 109 -4.32 -4.13 -1.88
N ILE A 110 -5.44 -4.85 -1.69
CA ILE A 110 -5.61 -6.23 -2.11
C ILE A 110 -6.53 -6.23 -3.34
N TYR A 111 -5.99 -6.64 -4.48
CA TYR A 111 -6.68 -6.52 -5.76
C TYR A 111 -7.83 -7.53 -5.93
N PRO A 112 -7.62 -8.85 -5.79
CA PRO A 112 -8.70 -9.81 -6.01
C PRO A 112 -9.68 -9.85 -4.85
N SER A 113 -10.96 -9.63 -5.15
CA SER A 113 -12.05 -9.60 -4.15
C SER A 113 -12.20 -10.90 -3.36
N ARG A 114 -11.80 -12.04 -3.93
CA ARG A 114 -11.81 -13.35 -3.24
C ARG A 114 -10.95 -13.42 -1.97
N PHE A 115 -10.01 -12.52 -1.80
CA PHE A 115 -9.14 -12.42 -0.62
C PHE A 115 -9.61 -11.40 0.41
N TRP A 116 -10.68 -10.66 0.12
CA TRP A 116 -11.20 -9.65 1.04
C TRP A 116 -11.91 -10.25 2.24
N SER A 117 -11.97 -9.48 3.33
CA SER A 117 -12.67 -9.84 4.58
C SER A 117 -12.15 -11.14 5.25
N ARG A 118 -10.92 -11.57 4.93
CA ARG A 118 -10.24 -12.73 5.52
C ARG A 118 -9.14 -12.35 6.51
N GLY A 119 -9.01 -11.07 6.86
CA GLY A 119 -7.98 -10.58 7.77
C GLY A 119 -6.61 -10.33 7.10
N LEU A 120 -6.38 -10.78 5.85
CA LEU A 120 -5.10 -10.68 5.16
C LEU A 120 -4.61 -9.24 5.03
N GLY A 121 -5.51 -8.30 4.68
CA GLY A 121 -5.15 -6.88 4.58
C GLY A 121 -4.79 -6.25 5.92
N THR A 122 -5.50 -6.63 6.99
CA THR A 122 -5.19 -6.13 8.34
C THR A 122 -3.83 -6.65 8.80
N GLU A 123 -3.54 -7.95 8.57
CA GLU A 123 -2.25 -8.55 8.90
C GLU A 123 -1.11 -7.91 8.10
N ALA A 124 -1.28 -7.74 6.78
CA ALA A 124 -0.29 -7.11 5.93
C ALA A 124 0.02 -5.66 6.35
N LEU A 125 -1.03 -4.90 6.69
CA LEU A 125 -0.87 -3.52 7.14
C LEU A 125 -0.18 -3.44 8.51
N ALA A 126 -0.48 -4.36 9.45
CA ALA A 126 0.20 -4.45 10.74
C ALA A 126 1.71 -4.67 10.55
N LEU A 127 2.08 -5.69 9.78
CA LEU A 127 3.48 -5.99 9.49
C LEU A 127 4.20 -4.81 8.82
N TRP A 128 3.50 -4.10 7.95
CA TRP A 128 4.06 -2.95 7.25
C TRP A 128 4.29 -1.76 8.18
N ILE A 129 3.33 -1.43 9.04
CA ILE A 129 3.44 -0.36 10.03
C ILE A 129 4.58 -0.65 10.99
N ASP A 130 4.67 -1.87 11.53
CA ASP A 130 5.76 -2.28 12.42
C ASP A 130 7.12 -2.14 11.73
N TYR A 131 7.21 -2.56 10.48
CA TYR A 131 8.44 -2.44 9.70
C TYR A 131 8.84 -0.97 9.49
N LEU A 132 7.90 -0.09 9.18
CA LEU A 132 8.18 1.33 9.01
C LEU A 132 8.70 1.98 10.30
N PHE A 133 8.10 1.68 11.45
CA PHE A 133 8.60 2.17 12.75
C PHE A 133 10.00 1.65 13.09
N GLN A 134 10.34 0.43 12.69
CA GLN A 134 11.66 -0.16 12.96
C GLN A 134 12.78 0.40 12.07
N HIS A 135 12.46 0.89 10.87
CA HIS A 135 13.44 1.24 9.85
C HIS A 135 13.46 2.74 9.48
N LEU A 136 12.48 3.50 9.96
CA LEU A 136 12.42 4.95 9.76
C LEU A 136 12.36 5.67 11.10
N GLU A 137 13.02 6.81 11.17
CA GLU A 137 12.95 7.69 12.34
C GLU A 137 11.65 8.52 12.30
N ILE A 138 10.54 7.87 12.59
CA ILE A 138 9.19 8.46 12.57
C ILE A 138 8.50 8.24 13.91
N ALA A 139 7.65 9.19 14.30
CA ALA A 139 6.82 9.08 15.50
C ALA A 139 5.38 8.65 15.17
N ARG A 140 5.00 8.64 13.89
CA ARG A 140 3.63 8.42 13.46
C ARG A 140 3.59 7.75 12.09
N VAL A 141 2.68 6.79 11.92
CA VAL A 141 2.24 6.29 10.61
C VAL A 141 0.76 6.65 10.43
N GLY A 142 0.45 7.37 9.34
CA GLY A 142 -0.91 7.69 8.97
C GLY A 142 -1.44 6.84 7.84
N LEU A 143 -2.72 6.98 7.56
CA LEU A 143 -3.36 6.60 6.32
C LEU A 143 -4.53 7.52 6.01
N THR A 144 -4.78 7.75 4.74
CA THR A 144 -5.94 8.47 4.24
C THR A 144 -6.87 7.51 3.50
N THR A 145 -8.15 7.60 3.81
CA THR A 145 -9.21 6.89 3.11
C THR A 145 -10.45 7.79 2.98
N TRP A 146 -11.58 7.24 2.61
CA TRP A 146 -12.84 7.97 2.48
C TRP A 146 -13.99 7.21 3.13
N SER A 147 -15.08 7.90 3.46
CA SER A 147 -16.22 7.29 4.16
C SER A 147 -16.94 6.19 3.38
N GLY A 148 -16.70 6.09 2.06
CA GLY A 148 -17.16 5.00 1.22
C GLY A 148 -16.31 3.72 1.30
N ASN A 149 -15.21 3.73 2.07
CA ASN A 149 -14.38 2.55 2.32
C ASN A 149 -14.41 2.11 3.79
N PRO A 150 -15.56 1.61 4.28
CA PRO A 150 -15.67 1.18 5.69
C PRO A 150 -14.77 -0.02 6.04
N ARG A 151 -14.31 -0.78 5.04
CA ARG A 151 -13.36 -1.89 5.26
C ARG A 151 -12.01 -1.37 5.71
N MET A 152 -11.51 -0.32 5.05
CA MET A 152 -10.22 0.28 5.40
C MET A 152 -10.29 0.94 6.78
N ILE A 153 -11.37 1.66 7.07
CA ILE A 153 -11.58 2.29 8.39
C ILE A 153 -11.54 1.21 9.49
N ARG A 154 -12.33 0.12 9.33
CA ARG A 154 -12.34 -0.98 10.31
C ARG A 154 -11.00 -1.72 10.42
N ALA A 155 -10.25 -1.86 9.32
CA ALA A 155 -8.92 -2.46 9.36
C ALA A 155 -7.96 -1.59 10.17
N ALA A 156 -7.96 -0.27 9.96
CA ALA A 156 -7.17 0.69 10.71
C ALA A 156 -7.52 0.69 12.21
N GLU A 157 -8.80 0.73 12.56
CA GLU A 157 -9.29 0.67 13.95
C GLU A 157 -8.82 -0.61 14.67
N LYS A 158 -8.86 -1.77 14.00
CA LYS A 158 -8.36 -3.04 14.55
C LYS A 158 -6.87 -3.03 14.86
N LEU A 159 -6.10 -2.20 14.18
CA LEU A 159 -4.67 -2.00 14.43
C LEU A 159 -4.39 -0.94 15.50
N GLY A 160 -5.43 -0.36 16.10
CA GLY A 160 -5.29 0.70 17.10
C GLY A 160 -5.10 2.10 16.51
N MET A 161 -5.23 2.27 15.20
CA MET A 161 -5.21 3.61 14.60
C MET A 161 -6.43 4.42 15.06
N LYS A 162 -6.21 5.69 15.34
CA LYS A 162 -7.28 6.63 15.75
C LYS A 162 -7.67 7.51 14.57
N MET A 163 -8.94 7.88 14.51
CA MET A 163 -9.39 8.91 13.57
C MET A 163 -8.85 10.26 14.03
N GLU A 164 -8.01 10.87 13.22
CA GLU A 164 -7.36 12.16 13.50
C GLU A 164 -8.02 13.32 12.74
N GLY A 165 -8.77 13.00 11.68
CA GLY A 165 -9.48 14.01 10.90
C GLY A 165 -10.59 13.42 10.05
N ARG A 166 -11.66 14.22 9.90
CA ARG A 166 -12.79 13.94 9.03
C ARG A 166 -13.20 15.21 8.30
N LEU A 167 -12.80 15.32 7.03
CA LEU A 167 -13.19 16.44 6.17
C LEU A 167 -14.52 16.09 5.52
N ARG A 168 -15.57 16.70 6.03
CA ARG A 168 -16.94 16.36 5.63
C ARG A 168 -17.24 16.84 4.19
N LYS A 169 -17.93 15.98 3.41
CA LYS A 169 -18.50 16.28 2.08
C LYS A 169 -17.48 16.84 1.07
N CYS A 170 -16.20 16.47 1.20
CA CYS A 170 -15.13 16.92 0.31
C CYS A 170 -14.87 15.98 -0.87
N ARG A 171 -15.61 14.89 -0.99
CA ARG A 171 -15.56 13.94 -2.10
C ARG A 171 -16.95 13.76 -2.69
N TYR A 172 -17.11 14.00 -3.99
CA TYR A 172 -18.36 13.80 -4.69
C TYR A 172 -18.22 12.63 -5.68
N TYR A 173 -19.10 11.65 -5.57
CA TYR A 173 -19.05 10.47 -6.42
C TYR A 173 -20.46 9.89 -6.60
N GLN A 174 -20.87 9.68 -7.86
CA GLN A 174 -22.17 9.10 -8.23
C GLN A 174 -23.37 9.75 -7.51
N GLY A 175 -23.41 11.08 -7.50
CA GLY A 175 -24.52 11.83 -6.91
C GLY A 175 -24.47 11.99 -5.38
N VAL A 176 -23.47 11.44 -4.70
CA VAL A 176 -23.36 11.43 -3.23
C VAL A 176 -22.08 12.13 -2.77
N TYR A 177 -22.18 12.88 -1.67
CA TYR A 177 -21.03 13.47 -1.00
C TYR A 177 -20.51 12.51 0.07
N TYR A 178 -19.21 12.31 0.06
CA TYR A 178 -18.44 11.52 1.03
C TYR A 178 -17.41 12.37 1.74
N ASP A 179 -16.94 11.85 2.87
CA ASP A 179 -15.91 12.49 3.68
C ASP A 179 -14.52 11.91 3.37
N SER A 180 -13.48 12.70 3.49
CA SER A 180 -12.10 12.22 3.58
C SER A 180 -11.80 11.90 5.05
N ILE A 181 -11.21 10.75 5.29
CA ILE A 181 -10.92 10.23 6.64
C ILE A 181 -9.41 10.07 6.78
N ARG A 182 -8.86 10.65 7.84
CA ARG A 182 -7.46 10.48 8.21
C ARG A 182 -7.36 9.67 9.50
N MET A 183 -6.55 8.64 9.48
CA MET A 183 -6.29 7.75 10.60
C MET A 183 -4.79 7.79 10.91
N GLY A 184 -4.41 7.57 12.17
CA GLY A 184 -3.01 7.55 12.57
C GLY A 184 -2.73 6.70 13.79
N ILE A 185 -1.49 6.23 13.91
CA ILE A 185 -0.95 5.48 15.05
C ILE A 185 0.44 6.02 15.39
N LEU A 186 0.77 6.03 16.71
CA LEU A 186 2.05 6.50 17.26
C LEU A 186 2.88 5.33 17.76
#